data_1b69b4b69ab290490b0087b627d7220a
#
_entry.id   1b69b4b69ab290490b0087b627d7220a
#
_cell.length_a   1.000
_cell.length_b   1.000
_cell.length_c   1.000
_cell.angle_alpha   90.00
_cell.angle_beta   90.00
_cell.angle_gamma   90.00
#
_symmetry.space_group_name_H-M   'P 1'
#
loop_
_entity.id
_entity.type
_entity.pdbx_description
1 polymer ?
#
loop_
_entity_poly.entity_id
_entity_poly.type
_entity_poly.pdbx_seq_one_letter_code
_entity_poly.pdbx_strand_id
1 'polypeptide(L)'
;MTSNFVDYVKIFCRSGKGGAGSLHFRREKYIPKGGPDGGDGGRGGNVILRGNAQLWTLLHLRYTKHIFAGDGVPGGKNQLTGAAGDDIYIDVPLGTVAYRSEDHAMMGEITEDKQEVVLLKGGRGGKGNAFFKTATLQAPKFAQPGEPNQEEWITLELKLLADVGLVGFPNAGKSTLLSVVSAAKPEIADYPFTTLVPNLGIVSYRGHRSFVMADIPGIIEGAAEGKGLGIRFLRHIERNSTLLFMVPANTEDVKKEYDILLNELKKYNPELMDKDRILAITKCDLVDDDTIKDIKKHLPKKVPHVFISSVAQQGIDELKDLIWLTLNKNDEEEDW
;
A
#
# COMPACT_ATOMS: atom_id res chain seq x y z
N MET A 1 7.33 24.28 -5.28
CA MET A 1 6.20 23.48 -5.80
C MET A 1 6.01 22.34 -4.82
N THR A 2 4.85 22.23 -4.18
CA THR A 2 4.58 21.14 -3.23
C THR A 2 4.41 19.85 -4.02
N SER A 3 5.22 18.83 -3.71
CA SER A 3 5.09 17.49 -4.29
C SER A 3 3.65 17.00 -4.10
N ASN A 4 3.04 16.52 -5.19
CA ASN A 4 1.71 15.89 -5.16
C ASN A 4 1.78 14.44 -4.65
N PHE A 5 2.97 13.94 -4.36
CA PHE A 5 3.20 12.62 -3.82
C PHE A 5 3.42 12.70 -2.30
N VAL A 6 2.63 11.94 -1.54
CA VAL A 6 2.68 11.86 -0.08
C VAL A 6 2.71 10.39 0.32
N ASP A 7 3.81 9.97 0.90
CA ASP A 7 4.09 8.60 1.37
C ASP A 7 4.02 8.44 2.89
N TYR A 8 3.96 9.56 3.59
CA TYR A 8 3.92 9.61 5.04
C TYR A 8 2.86 10.59 5.51
N VAL A 9 1.94 10.13 6.34
CA VAL A 9 0.90 10.97 6.95
C VAL A 9 0.70 10.57 8.39
N LYS A 10 0.58 11.56 9.27
CA LYS A 10 0.17 11.37 10.65
C LYS A 10 -1.25 11.88 10.82
N ILE A 11 -2.15 10.98 11.26
CA ILE A 11 -3.58 11.24 11.46
C ILE A 11 -3.97 10.94 12.90
N PHE A 12 -4.94 11.68 13.40
CA PHE A 12 -5.58 11.42 14.68
C PHE A 12 -6.86 10.65 14.45
N CYS A 13 -6.96 9.46 15.02
CA CYS A 13 -8.12 8.58 14.89
C CYS A 13 -8.82 8.42 16.23
N ARG A 14 -10.16 8.41 16.17
CA ARG A 14 -11.01 8.13 17.32
C ARG A 14 -12.09 7.13 16.92
N SER A 15 -12.18 6.01 17.64
CA SER A 15 -13.32 5.09 17.49
C SER A 15 -14.56 5.64 18.16
N GLY A 16 -15.71 5.08 17.83
CA GLY A 16 -16.96 5.43 18.47
C GLY A 16 -17.06 4.92 19.91
N LYS A 17 -17.65 5.70 20.78
CA LYS A 17 -18.02 5.30 22.14
C LYS A 17 -19.23 4.37 22.09
N GLY A 18 -19.30 3.38 22.96
CA GLY A 18 -20.50 2.57 23.16
C GLY A 18 -21.65 3.38 23.78
N GLY A 19 -22.87 3.20 23.29
CA GLY A 19 -24.06 3.77 23.89
C GLY A 19 -24.32 3.19 25.29
N ALA A 20 -24.83 3.99 26.22
CA ALA A 20 -25.21 3.50 27.54
C ALA A 20 -26.46 2.61 27.48
N GLY A 21 -26.51 1.56 28.30
CA GLY A 21 -27.76 0.84 28.53
C GLY A 21 -28.82 1.72 29.22
N SER A 22 -30.07 1.46 28.93
CA SER A 22 -31.19 2.22 29.49
C SER A 22 -31.59 1.70 30.86
N LEU A 23 -31.84 2.65 31.77
CA LEU A 23 -32.50 2.37 33.05
C LEU A 23 -33.95 2.80 32.95
N HIS A 24 -34.83 1.91 32.50
CA HIS A 24 -36.24 2.22 32.32
C HIS A 24 -37.11 1.11 32.91
N PHE A 25 -38.28 1.51 33.46
CA PHE A 25 -39.29 0.62 33.96
C PHE A 25 -40.59 0.87 33.22
N ARG A 26 -41.23 -0.20 32.76
CA ARG A 26 -42.50 -0.13 32.05
C ARG A 26 -43.58 0.47 32.93
N ARG A 27 -44.26 1.50 32.43
CA ARG A 27 -45.39 2.15 33.05
C ARG A 27 -46.51 2.29 32.04
N GLU A 28 -47.62 1.61 32.28
CA GLU A 28 -48.80 1.71 31.42
C GLU A 28 -50.04 1.95 32.26
N LYS A 29 -51.12 2.42 31.60
CA LYS A 29 -52.45 2.53 32.21
C LYS A 29 -52.86 1.15 32.71
N TYR A 30 -53.17 1.00 33.97
CA TYR A 30 -53.47 -0.26 34.65
C TYR A 30 -52.27 -1.19 35.01
N ILE A 31 -51.04 -0.84 34.69
CA ILE A 31 -49.84 -1.59 35.12
C ILE A 31 -48.89 -0.65 35.87
N PRO A 32 -49.17 -0.32 37.15
CA PRO A 32 -48.38 0.67 37.89
C PRO A 32 -46.96 0.14 38.28
N LYS A 33 -46.74 -1.17 38.30
CA LYS A 33 -45.49 -1.84 38.65
C LYS A 33 -45.00 -2.73 37.49
N GLY A 34 -44.77 -2.14 36.31
CA GLY A 34 -44.12 -2.85 35.20
C GLY A 34 -42.66 -3.18 35.54
N GLY A 35 -42.19 -4.28 35.03
CA GLY A 35 -40.79 -4.72 35.23
C GLY A 35 -39.77 -3.82 34.51
N PRO A 36 -38.46 -4.12 34.69
CA PRO A 36 -37.43 -3.44 33.95
C PRO A 36 -37.58 -3.72 32.46
N ASP A 37 -37.53 -2.69 31.64
CA ASP A 37 -37.68 -2.74 30.18
C ASP A 37 -36.66 -1.85 29.42
N GLY A 38 -35.62 -1.42 30.08
CA GLY A 38 -34.52 -0.69 29.45
C GLY A 38 -33.73 -1.58 28.50
N GLY A 39 -33.53 -1.10 27.27
CA GLY A 39 -32.77 -1.78 26.23
C GLY A 39 -31.28 -1.53 26.35
N ASP A 40 -30.51 -2.31 25.59
CA ASP A 40 -29.05 -2.20 25.49
C ASP A 40 -28.63 -0.98 24.66
N GLY A 41 -27.45 -0.41 24.92
CA GLY A 41 -26.84 0.59 24.07
C GLY A 41 -26.27 -0.03 22.79
N GLY A 42 -26.17 0.76 21.73
CA GLY A 42 -25.50 0.37 20.50
C GLY A 42 -23.97 0.35 20.64
N ARG A 43 -23.28 -0.44 19.84
CA ARG A 43 -21.82 -0.38 19.76
C ARG A 43 -21.37 0.94 19.14
N GLY A 44 -20.18 1.43 19.47
CA GLY A 44 -19.49 2.45 18.72
C GLY A 44 -18.93 1.93 17.40
N GLY A 45 -18.69 2.80 16.43
CA GLY A 45 -18.09 2.49 15.15
C GLY A 45 -16.60 2.24 15.27
N ASN A 46 -16.06 1.40 14.39
CA ASN A 46 -14.63 1.11 14.26
C ASN A 46 -13.98 2.12 13.32
N VAL A 47 -12.65 2.27 13.46
CA VAL A 47 -11.78 2.90 12.44
C VAL A 47 -11.09 1.78 11.68
N ILE A 48 -11.32 1.71 10.37
CA ILE A 48 -10.89 0.61 9.52
C ILE A 48 -10.03 1.17 8.39
N LEU A 49 -8.84 0.61 8.22
CA LEU A 49 -7.98 0.84 7.07
C LEU A 49 -8.41 -0.08 5.94
N ARG A 50 -8.58 0.44 4.71
CA ARG A 50 -9.03 -0.37 3.57
C ARG A 50 -8.15 -0.14 2.36
N GLY A 51 -7.71 -1.23 1.73
CA GLY A 51 -6.91 -1.22 0.52
C GLY A 51 -7.70 -0.72 -0.70
N ASN A 52 -7.08 0.14 -1.49
CA ASN A 52 -7.64 0.63 -2.74
C ASN A 52 -6.52 0.70 -3.80
N ALA A 53 -6.55 -0.25 -4.73
CA ALA A 53 -5.57 -0.36 -5.82
C ALA A 53 -5.58 0.85 -6.81
N GLN A 54 -6.61 1.70 -6.78
CA GLN A 54 -6.68 2.91 -7.60
C GLN A 54 -5.93 4.08 -6.98
N LEU A 55 -5.56 3.99 -5.70
CA LEU A 55 -4.78 5.00 -4.99
C LEU A 55 -3.29 4.67 -5.12
N TRP A 56 -2.48 5.70 -5.33
CA TRP A 56 -1.02 5.60 -5.44
C TRP A 56 -0.26 6.53 -4.49
N THR A 57 -0.99 7.31 -3.67
CA THR A 57 -0.44 8.26 -2.70
C THR A 57 -1.40 8.47 -1.54
N LEU A 58 -0.86 8.89 -0.40
CA LEU A 58 -1.64 9.28 0.79
C LEU A 58 -2.06 10.76 0.76
N LEU A 59 -1.97 11.44 -0.41
CA LEU A 59 -2.20 12.88 -0.54
C LEU A 59 -3.56 13.34 0.02
N HIS A 60 -4.63 12.56 -0.19
CA HIS A 60 -5.97 12.88 0.28
C HIS A 60 -6.05 12.94 1.82
N LEU A 61 -5.18 12.19 2.54
CA LEU A 61 -5.11 12.20 3.99
C LEU A 61 -4.26 13.35 4.56
N ARG A 62 -3.46 14.03 3.72
CA ARG A 62 -2.65 15.18 4.15
C ARG A 62 -3.50 16.30 4.74
N TYR A 63 -4.70 16.46 4.23
CA TYR A 63 -5.62 17.52 4.64
C TYR A 63 -6.70 17.03 5.61
N THR A 64 -6.90 15.71 5.75
CA THR A 64 -7.89 15.09 6.64
C THR A 64 -7.16 14.46 7.82
N LYS A 65 -6.73 15.33 8.76
CA LYS A 65 -5.90 14.89 9.91
C LYS A 65 -6.68 14.28 11.07
N HIS A 66 -8.01 14.45 11.11
CA HIS A 66 -8.86 13.97 12.18
C HIS A 66 -9.96 13.07 11.62
N ILE A 67 -10.00 11.84 12.07
CA ILE A 67 -10.92 10.81 11.59
C ILE A 67 -11.65 10.23 12.79
N PHE A 68 -12.98 10.37 12.80
CA PHE A 68 -13.84 10.00 13.92
C PHE A 68 -14.93 9.05 13.45
N ALA A 69 -15.03 7.87 14.07
CA ALA A 69 -16.12 6.95 13.87
C ALA A 69 -17.35 7.36 14.70
N GLY A 70 -18.53 6.87 14.32
CA GLY A 70 -19.78 7.18 14.95
C GLY A 70 -19.91 6.61 16.36
N ASP A 71 -20.52 7.35 17.29
CA ASP A 71 -20.84 6.86 18.62
C ASP A 71 -22.09 5.97 18.59
N GLY A 72 -22.15 4.95 19.43
CA GLY A 72 -23.35 4.14 19.64
C GLY A 72 -24.44 4.92 20.37
N VAL A 73 -25.68 4.73 19.93
CA VAL A 73 -26.85 5.37 20.53
C VAL A 73 -27.23 4.68 21.86
N PRO A 74 -27.56 5.42 22.90
CA PRO A 74 -28.06 4.81 24.14
C PRO A 74 -29.31 3.94 23.92
N GLY A 75 -29.46 2.92 24.75
CA GLY A 75 -30.67 2.08 24.77
C GLY A 75 -31.93 2.85 25.08
N GLY A 76 -33.04 2.40 24.53
CA GLY A 76 -34.36 2.98 24.72
C GLY A 76 -35.22 2.26 25.74
N LYS A 77 -36.47 2.70 25.89
CA LYS A 77 -37.55 1.98 26.57
C LYS A 77 -38.06 0.81 25.72
N ASN A 78 -38.86 -0.08 26.31
CA ASN A 78 -39.43 -1.25 25.65
C ASN A 78 -38.36 -2.18 25.05
N GLN A 79 -37.24 -2.32 25.74
CA GLN A 79 -36.07 -3.14 25.33
C GLN A 79 -35.50 -2.73 23.96
N LEU A 80 -35.73 -1.53 23.49
CA LEU A 80 -35.18 -1.03 22.24
C LEU A 80 -33.66 -0.87 22.39
N THR A 81 -32.92 -1.63 21.62
CA THR A 81 -31.46 -1.49 21.52
C THR A 81 -31.10 -0.22 20.75
N GLY A 82 -30.17 0.55 21.25
CA GLY A 82 -29.61 1.71 20.56
C GLY A 82 -28.97 1.31 19.23
N ALA A 83 -29.03 2.17 18.23
CA ALA A 83 -28.36 1.96 16.97
C ALA A 83 -26.84 1.91 17.16
N ALA A 84 -26.17 1.05 16.37
CA ALA A 84 -24.73 1.06 16.31
C ALA A 84 -24.21 2.35 15.67
N GLY A 85 -23.06 2.83 16.10
CA GLY A 85 -22.34 3.90 15.42
C GLY A 85 -21.76 3.39 14.10
N ASP A 86 -21.66 4.29 13.13
CA ASP A 86 -21.11 3.97 11.81
C ASP A 86 -19.60 3.75 11.88
N ASP A 87 -19.13 2.69 11.23
CA ASP A 87 -17.72 2.45 11.01
C ASP A 87 -17.18 3.45 9.98
N ILE A 88 -15.93 3.89 10.14
CA ILE A 88 -15.26 4.78 9.19
C ILE A 88 -14.14 4.05 8.49
N TYR A 89 -14.09 4.18 7.17
CA TYR A 89 -13.11 3.56 6.31
C TYR A 89 -12.09 4.60 5.86
N ILE A 90 -10.81 4.26 6.00
CA ILE A 90 -9.68 5.03 5.51
C ILE A 90 -9.13 4.29 4.31
N ASP A 91 -9.43 4.77 3.12
CA ASP A 91 -8.90 4.17 1.90
C ASP A 91 -7.44 4.55 1.73
N VAL A 92 -6.58 3.55 1.50
CA VAL A 92 -5.14 3.73 1.33
C VAL A 92 -4.61 2.89 0.18
N PRO A 93 -3.50 3.31 -0.46
CA PRO A 93 -2.82 2.51 -1.47
C PRO A 93 -2.34 1.17 -0.89
N LEU A 94 -2.14 0.19 -1.77
CA LEU A 94 -1.49 -1.07 -1.42
C LEU A 94 -0.05 -0.81 -0.96
N GLY A 95 0.44 -1.59 -0.02
CA GLY A 95 1.75 -1.38 0.62
C GLY A 95 1.74 -0.34 1.74
N THR A 96 0.57 0.17 2.16
CA THR A 96 0.48 1.07 3.31
C THR A 96 0.58 0.29 4.61
N VAL A 97 1.46 0.75 5.50
CA VAL A 97 1.60 0.22 6.87
C VAL A 97 1.16 1.29 7.86
N ALA A 98 0.36 0.86 8.82
CA ALA A 98 -0.09 1.70 9.92
C ALA A 98 0.74 1.41 11.18
N TYR A 99 1.27 2.46 11.79
CA TYR A 99 1.99 2.40 13.05
C TYR A 99 1.30 3.28 14.09
N ARG A 100 1.30 2.83 15.34
CA ARG A 100 0.97 3.71 16.46
C ARG A 100 2.09 4.75 16.61
N SER A 101 1.75 6.04 16.62
CA SER A 101 2.77 7.10 16.62
C SER A 101 3.54 7.20 17.93
N GLU A 102 3.03 6.67 19.04
CA GLU A 102 3.62 6.76 20.37
C GLU A 102 4.83 5.83 20.55
N ASP A 103 4.68 4.57 20.17
CA ASP A 103 5.67 3.51 20.37
C ASP A 103 6.17 2.86 19.06
N HIS A 104 5.75 3.37 17.91
CA HIS A 104 6.02 2.78 16.59
C HIS A 104 5.60 1.30 16.45
N ALA A 105 4.64 0.85 17.27
CA ALA A 105 4.09 -0.49 17.13
C ALA A 105 3.30 -0.60 15.83
N MET A 106 3.56 -1.65 15.05
CA MET A 106 2.81 -1.95 13.82
C MET A 106 1.38 -2.37 14.19
N MET A 107 0.40 -1.66 13.65
CA MET A 107 -1.03 -1.93 13.84
C MET A 107 -1.61 -2.79 12.72
N GLY A 108 -1.06 -2.67 11.52
CA GLY A 108 -1.46 -3.46 10.36
C GLY A 108 -0.81 -3.00 9.06
N GLU A 109 -0.93 -3.83 8.04
CA GLU A 109 -0.42 -3.61 6.69
C GLU A 109 -1.49 -3.97 5.68
N ILE A 110 -1.60 -3.18 4.62
CA ILE A 110 -2.49 -3.40 3.48
C ILE A 110 -1.65 -3.87 2.30
N THR A 111 -1.86 -5.10 1.87
CA THR A 111 -1.14 -5.73 0.74
C THR A 111 -2.06 -6.04 -0.45
N GLU A 112 -3.37 -6.15 -0.23
CA GLU A 112 -4.35 -6.56 -1.23
C GLU A 112 -5.46 -5.52 -1.41
N ASP A 113 -6.08 -5.50 -2.59
CA ASP A 113 -7.24 -4.63 -2.85
C ASP A 113 -8.43 -5.05 -1.98
N LYS A 114 -9.13 -4.05 -1.45
CA LYS A 114 -10.27 -4.24 -0.53
C LYS A 114 -9.96 -4.98 0.77
N GLN A 115 -8.69 -5.28 1.06
CA GLN A 115 -8.29 -5.78 2.37
C GLN A 115 -8.65 -4.76 3.45
N GLU A 116 -9.23 -5.24 4.55
CA GLU A 116 -9.63 -4.41 5.68
C GLU A 116 -8.86 -4.77 6.94
N VAL A 117 -8.33 -3.75 7.62
CA VAL A 117 -7.64 -3.88 8.91
C VAL A 117 -8.27 -2.92 9.91
N VAL A 118 -8.78 -3.46 11.02
CA VAL A 118 -9.36 -2.65 12.09
C VAL A 118 -8.23 -2.04 12.91
N LEU A 119 -8.06 -0.70 12.81
CA LEU A 119 -7.06 0.05 13.58
C LEU A 119 -7.53 0.31 15.00
N LEU A 120 -8.76 0.83 15.17
CA LEU A 120 -9.35 1.12 16.47
C LEU A 120 -10.73 0.49 16.56
N LYS A 121 -10.99 -0.27 17.62
CA LYS A 121 -12.30 -0.90 17.86
C LYS A 121 -13.23 0.08 18.58
N GLY A 122 -14.47 0.14 18.14
CA GLY A 122 -15.53 0.84 18.84
C GLY A 122 -15.86 0.22 20.19
N GLY A 123 -16.24 1.08 21.14
CA GLY A 123 -16.68 0.63 22.47
C GLY A 123 -17.95 -0.20 22.40
N ARG A 124 -18.07 -1.21 23.25
CA ARG A 124 -19.29 -2.03 23.34
C ARG A 124 -20.41 -1.22 23.97
N GLY A 125 -21.64 -1.43 23.48
CA GLY A 125 -22.83 -0.88 24.12
C GLY A 125 -23.07 -1.47 25.51
N GLY A 126 -23.47 -0.62 26.44
CA GLY A 126 -23.82 -1.03 27.80
C GLY A 126 -25.13 -1.82 27.85
N LYS A 127 -25.27 -2.70 28.81
CA LYS A 127 -26.48 -3.51 29.03
C LYS A 127 -27.55 -2.70 29.74
N GLY A 128 -28.79 -2.77 29.25
CA GLY A 128 -29.95 -2.19 29.90
C GLY A 128 -30.37 -2.92 31.17
N ASN A 129 -31.20 -2.28 32.01
CA ASN A 129 -31.63 -2.91 33.25
C ASN A 129 -32.46 -4.20 33.05
N ALA A 130 -33.10 -4.38 31.90
CA ALA A 130 -33.82 -5.61 31.56
C ALA A 130 -32.92 -6.83 31.50
N PHE A 131 -31.65 -6.66 31.07
CA PHE A 131 -30.66 -7.73 31.01
C PHE A 131 -30.28 -8.29 32.39
N PHE A 132 -30.28 -7.44 33.44
CA PHE A 132 -29.87 -7.83 34.79
C PHE A 132 -31.01 -8.41 35.62
N LYS A 133 -32.19 -8.62 35.03
CA LYS A 133 -33.34 -9.22 35.69
C LYS A 133 -33.06 -10.70 35.96
N THR A 134 -33.13 -11.11 37.22
CA THR A 134 -33.02 -12.49 37.69
C THR A 134 -34.17 -12.85 38.60
N ALA A 135 -34.28 -14.15 38.99
CA ALA A 135 -35.31 -14.59 39.92
C ALA A 135 -35.24 -13.90 41.29
N THR A 136 -34.03 -13.58 41.74
CA THR A 136 -33.78 -12.87 43.00
C THR A 136 -33.75 -11.37 42.86
N LEU A 137 -33.38 -10.83 41.70
CA LEU A 137 -33.34 -9.37 41.39
C LEU A 137 -34.34 -9.05 40.30
N GLN A 138 -35.61 -8.97 40.66
CA GLN A 138 -36.69 -8.71 39.68
C GLN A 138 -36.76 -7.29 39.14
N ALA A 139 -36.22 -6.31 39.87
CA ALA A 139 -36.29 -4.89 39.51
C ALA A 139 -34.93 -4.19 39.66
N PRO A 140 -33.91 -4.53 38.79
CA PRO A 140 -32.62 -3.87 38.84
C PRO A 140 -32.73 -2.38 38.55
N LYS A 141 -32.17 -1.57 39.47
CA LYS A 141 -32.16 -0.10 39.39
C LYS A 141 -30.84 0.44 38.86
N PHE A 142 -30.18 -0.32 37.99
CA PHE A 142 -28.93 0.05 37.35
C PHE A 142 -28.89 -0.46 35.91
N ALA A 143 -28.11 0.19 35.10
CA ALA A 143 -27.75 -0.22 33.74
C ALA A 143 -26.25 -0.02 33.56
N GLN A 144 -25.67 -0.69 32.63
CA GLN A 144 -24.23 -0.61 32.35
C GLN A 144 -23.96 0.60 31.45
N PRO A 145 -22.95 1.42 31.74
CA PRO A 145 -22.47 2.42 30.79
C PRO A 145 -21.86 1.74 29.56
N GLY A 146 -21.86 2.43 28.43
CA GLY A 146 -21.10 1.98 27.26
C GLY A 146 -19.60 2.07 27.53
N GLU A 147 -18.83 1.22 26.83
CA GLU A 147 -17.36 1.28 26.88
C GLU A 147 -16.89 2.59 26.24
N PRO A 148 -15.77 3.15 26.72
CA PRO A 148 -15.18 4.36 26.14
C PRO A 148 -14.67 4.10 24.73
N ASN A 149 -14.48 5.17 23.97
CA ASN A 149 -13.78 5.19 22.70
C ASN A 149 -12.27 4.98 22.91
N GLN A 150 -11.58 4.61 21.82
CA GLN A 150 -10.13 4.61 21.73
C GLN A 150 -9.70 5.83 20.90
N GLU A 151 -8.63 6.49 21.32
CA GLU A 151 -8.07 7.65 20.64
C GLU A 151 -6.58 7.48 20.49
N GLU A 152 -6.07 7.55 19.26
CA GLU A 152 -4.65 7.39 18.99
C GLU A 152 -4.19 8.24 17.81
N TRP A 153 -2.92 8.66 17.87
CA TRP A 153 -2.21 9.14 16.71
C TRP A 153 -1.64 7.97 15.93
N ILE A 154 -2.00 7.89 14.67
CA ILE A 154 -1.58 6.81 13.77
C ILE A 154 -0.70 7.42 12.67
N THR A 155 0.42 6.81 12.44
CA THR A 155 1.33 7.11 11.34
C THR A 155 1.08 6.12 10.23
N LEU A 156 0.71 6.60 9.05
CA LEU A 156 0.60 5.80 7.84
C LEU A 156 1.86 6.02 7.00
N GLU A 157 2.53 4.93 6.69
CA GLU A 157 3.71 4.92 5.81
C GLU A 157 3.39 4.07 4.59
N LEU A 158 3.43 4.69 3.43
CA LEU A 158 3.36 3.97 2.17
C LEU A 158 4.74 3.39 1.87
N LYS A 159 4.88 2.10 2.04
CA LYS A 159 6.05 1.39 1.53
C LYS A 159 5.87 1.27 0.03
N LEU A 160 6.47 2.20 -0.71
CA LEU A 160 6.41 2.22 -2.16
C LEU A 160 6.88 0.89 -2.71
N LEU A 161 5.92 0.21 -3.30
CA LEU A 161 6.18 -0.87 -4.21
C LEU A 161 6.26 -0.22 -5.60
N ALA A 162 7.44 -0.11 -6.18
CA ALA A 162 7.49 0.01 -7.61
C ALA A 162 7.29 -1.40 -8.16
N ASP A 163 6.35 -1.57 -9.07
CA ASP A 163 6.10 -2.85 -9.72
C ASP A 163 7.33 -3.29 -10.52
N VAL A 164 8.09 -2.32 -11.05
CA VAL A 164 9.29 -2.53 -11.85
C VAL A 164 10.45 -1.69 -11.34
N GLY A 165 11.55 -2.34 -10.95
CA GLY A 165 12.81 -1.68 -10.61
C GLY A 165 13.77 -1.64 -11.80
N LEU A 166 14.27 -0.44 -12.17
CA LEU A 166 15.27 -0.28 -13.23
C LEU A 166 16.67 -0.58 -12.72
N VAL A 167 17.37 -1.48 -13.39
CA VAL A 167 18.73 -1.89 -13.09
C VAL A 167 19.61 -1.68 -14.31
N GLY A 168 20.72 -0.96 -14.17
CA GLY A 168 21.62 -0.72 -15.29
C GLY A 168 22.73 0.24 -14.92
N PHE A 169 23.83 0.18 -15.68
CA PHE A 169 24.97 1.08 -15.51
C PHE A 169 24.60 2.55 -15.70
N PRO A 170 25.44 3.49 -15.22
CA PRO A 170 25.30 4.89 -15.59
C PRO A 170 25.20 5.04 -17.10
N ASN A 171 24.34 5.96 -17.56
CA ASN A 171 24.07 6.19 -18.99
C ASN A 171 23.46 5.02 -19.78
N ALA A 172 22.98 3.96 -19.12
CA ALA A 172 22.20 2.89 -19.78
C ALA A 172 20.84 3.35 -20.34
N GLY A 173 20.43 4.59 -20.04
CA GLY A 173 19.17 5.16 -20.52
C GLY A 173 18.00 5.04 -19.58
N LYS A 174 18.22 4.70 -18.29
CA LYS A 174 17.16 4.51 -17.28
C LYS A 174 16.25 5.71 -17.13
N SER A 175 16.80 6.88 -16.81
CA SER A 175 16.02 8.11 -16.60
C SER A 175 15.36 8.60 -17.90
N THR A 176 15.99 8.33 -19.07
CA THR A 176 15.41 8.63 -20.38
C THR A 176 14.20 7.75 -20.65
N LEU A 177 14.33 6.45 -20.40
CA LEU A 177 13.20 5.53 -20.53
C LEU A 177 12.06 5.97 -19.62
N LEU A 178 12.34 6.21 -18.35
CA LEU A 178 11.34 6.61 -17.35
C LEU A 178 10.59 7.89 -17.79
N SER A 179 11.30 8.87 -18.35
CA SER A 179 10.68 10.11 -18.82
C SER A 179 9.80 9.91 -20.07
N VAL A 180 10.11 8.92 -20.91
CA VAL A 180 9.36 8.62 -22.15
C VAL A 180 8.11 7.79 -21.86
N VAL A 181 8.19 6.83 -20.92
CA VAL A 181 7.07 5.92 -20.64
C VAL A 181 6.10 6.44 -19.57
N SER A 182 6.54 7.41 -18.78
CA SER A 182 5.72 7.97 -17.69
C SER A 182 4.60 8.86 -18.24
N ALA A 183 3.38 8.66 -17.75
CA ALA A 183 2.19 9.45 -18.09
C ALA A 183 2.25 10.90 -17.55
N ALA A 184 3.04 11.12 -16.50
CA ALA A 184 3.36 12.45 -15.94
C ALA A 184 4.88 12.60 -15.87
N LYS A 185 5.38 13.83 -15.72
CA LYS A 185 6.82 14.01 -15.46
C LYS A 185 7.21 13.16 -14.24
N PRO A 186 8.30 12.37 -14.34
CA PRO A 186 8.76 11.58 -13.21
C PRO A 186 8.91 12.48 -11.97
N GLU A 187 8.29 12.10 -10.89
CA GLU A 187 8.38 12.84 -9.63
C GLU A 187 9.58 12.35 -8.84
N ILE A 188 10.37 13.32 -8.39
CA ILE A 188 11.45 13.10 -7.44
C ILE A 188 10.80 12.96 -6.07
N ALA A 189 10.79 11.76 -5.51
CA ALA A 189 10.28 11.51 -4.18
C ALA A 189 11.37 11.80 -3.15
N ASP A 190 11.25 12.91 -2.44
CA ASP A 190 12.18 13.33 -1.39
C ASP A 190 11.84 12.58 -0.09
N TYR A 191 12.53 11.47 0.15
CA TYR A 191 12.35 10.66 1.35
C TYR A 191 13.29 11.16 2.45
N PRO A 192 12.78 11.52 3.64
CA PRO A 192 13.60 12.03 4.73
C PRO A 192 14.62 11.02 5.29
N PHE A 193 14.59 9.77 4.80
CA PHE A 193 15.47 8.69 5.21
C PHE A 193 16.32 8.11 4.06
N THR A 194 16.27 8.68 2.86
CA THR A 194 17.09 8.25 1.72
C THR A 194 18.17 9.29 1.42
N THR A 195 19.42 8.84 1.32
CA THR A 195 20.53 9.66 0.81
C THR A 195 20.51 9.80 -0.72
N LEU A 196 19.73 8.93 -1.39
CA LEU A 196 19.52 8.93 -2.84
C LEU A 196 18.01 8.93 -3.11
N VAL A 197 17.57 9.87 -3.89
CA VAL A 197 16.17 10.09 -4.21
C VAL A 197 15.79 9.27 -5.43
N PRO A 198 14.88 8.28 -5.32
CA PRO A 198 14.43 7.51 -6.47
C PRO A 198 13.55 8.37 -7.39
N ASN A 199 13.71 8.18 -8.69
CA ASN A 199 12.79 8.73 -9.67
C ASN A 199 11.68 7.71 -9.93
N LEU A 200 10.44 8.10 -9.70
CA LEU A 200 9.27 7.27 -9.92
C LEU A 200 8.51 7.74 -11.15
N GLY A 201 8.06 6.81 -11.96
CA GLY A 201 7.20 7.07 -13.10
C GLY A 201 5.99 6.13 -13.10
N ILE A 202 4.80 6.71 -13.27
CA ILE A 202 3.59 5.94 -13.50
C ILE A 202 3.49 5.70 -15.00
N VAL A 203 3.48 4.44 -15.39
CA VAL A 203 3.39 4.01 -16.78
C VAL A 203 1.96 3.60 -17.07
N SER A 204 1.29 4.34 -17.97
CA SER A 204 -0.03 3.96 -18.44
C SER A 204 0.06 2.80 -19.42
N TYR A 205 -0.82 1.80 -19.24
CA TYR A 205 -0.93 0.63 -20.08
C TYR A 205 -2.40 0.42 -20.49
N ARG A 206 -2.66 0.09 -21.74
CA ARG A 206 -3.94 -0.19 -22.40
C ARG A 206 -5.21 0.03 -21.56
N GLY A 207 -5.96 1.08 -21.86
CA GLY A 207 -7.16 1.46 -21.11
C GLY A 207 -6.84 2.21 -19.82
N HIS A 208 -7.41 1.78 -18.68
CA HIS A 208 -7.22 2.44 -17.37
C HIS A 208 -6.18 1.74 -16.48
N ARG A 209 -5.36 0.87 -17.06
CA ARG A 209 -4.34 0.12 -16.34
C ARG A 209 -3.06 0.94 -16.24
N SER A 210 -2.31 0.76 -15.16
CA SER A 210 -1.02 1.41 -14.94
C SER A 210 -0.15 0.57 -14.01
N PHE A 211 1.16 0.79 -14.07
CA PHE A 211 2.13 0.24 -13.14
C PHE A 211 3.18 1.28 -12.80
N VAL A 212 3.83 1.13 -11.67
CA VAL A 212 4.87 2.04 -11.18
C VAL A 212 6.24 1.50 -11.54
N MET A 213 7.06 2.36 -12.15
CA MET A 213 8.44 2.06 -12.49
C MET A 213 9.38 2.98 -11.69
N ALA A 214 10.42 2.42 -11.09
CA ALA A 214 11.39 3.16 -10.29
C ALA A 214 12.79 3.09 -10.88
N ASP A 215 13.41 4.25 -11.11
CA ASP A 215 14.85 4.35 -11.31
C ASP A 215 15.51 4.46 -9.93
N ILE A 216 16.30 3.45 -9.59
CA ILE A 216 16.96 3.33 -8.29
C ILE A 216 18.43 3.71 -8.50
N PRO A 217 18.80 4.98 -8.25
CA PRO A 217 20.20 5.42 -8.37
C PRO A 217 21.08 4.66 -7.38
N GLY A 218 22.29 4.28 -7.79
CA GLY A 218 23.30 3.77 -6.88
C GLY A 218 23.26 2.27 -6.57
N ILE A 219 22.44 1.46 -7.25
CA ILE A 219 22.55 -0.01 -7.15
C ILE A 219 23.94 -0.48 -7.58
N ILE A 220 24.62 0.27 -8.46
CA ILE A 220 25.86 -0.14 -9.11
C ILE A 220 27.06 0.73 -8.72
N GLU A 221 26.86 1.95 -8.26
CA GLU A 221 27.96 2.84 -7.85
C GLU A 221 28.24 2.72 -6.35
N GLY A 222 29.18 1.83 -5.96
CA GLY A 222 29.75 1.79 -4.62
C GLY A 222 28.97 1.04 -3.55
N ALA A 223 27.96 0.25 -3.89
CA ALA A 223 27.23 -0.59 -2.94
C ALA A 223 28.13 -1.62 -2.25
N ALA A 224 29.21 -2.07 -2.91
CA ALA A 224 30.22 -2.97 -2.35
C ALA A 224 31.21 -2.29 -1.40
N GLU A 225 31.30 -0.95 -1.39
CA GLU A 225 32.29 -0.20 -0.60
C GLU A 225 31.77 0.28 0.77
N GLY A 226 30.62 -0.18 1.23
CA GLY A 226 30.16 0.06 2.60
C GLY A 226 29.76 1.51 2.94
N LYS A 227 29.66 2.40 1.96
CA LYS A 227 29.08 3.74 2.16
C LYS A 227 27.57 3.64 2.12
N GLY A 228 27.03 3.12 3.20
CA GLY A 228 25.68 3.04 3.70
C GLY A 228 24.55 3.67 2.88
N LEU A 229 24.07 2.98 1.84
CA LEU A 229 22.69 3.07 1.46
C LEU A 229 21.90 2.43 2.61
N GLY A 230 21.07 3.23 3.31
CA GLY A 230 20.42 2.78 4.51
C GLY A 230 19.65 1.47 4.29
N ILE A 231 19.83 0.50 5.17
CA ILE A 231 19.15 -0.80 5.21
C ILE A 231 17.61 -0.67 5.00
N ARG A 232 17.05 0.49 5.32
CA ARG A 232 15.63 0.81 5.12
C ARG A 232 15.24 1.02 3.65
N PHE A 233 16.11 1.60 2.83
CA PHE A 233 15.87 1.79 1.38
C PHE A 233 15.86 0.46 0.64
N LEU A 234 16.65 -0.49 1.10
CA LEU A 234 16.77 -1.84 0.55
C LEU A 234 15.49 -2.67 0.66
N ARG A 235 14.75 -2.51 1.77
CA ARG A 235 13.45 -3.15 1.96
C ARG A 235 12.42 -2.69 0.93
N HIS A 236 12.58 -1.52 0.34
CA HIS A 236 11.67 -1.04 -0.71
C HIS A 236 11.92 -1.73 -2.06
N ILE A 237 13.18 -2.09 -2.35
CA ILE A 237 13.53 -2.87 -3.55
C ILE A 237 13.09 -4.33 -3.41
N GLU A 238 13.13 -4.87 -2.19
CA GLU A 238 12.67 -6.22 -1.87
C GLU A 238 11.20 -6.46 -2.26
N ARG A 239 10.40 -5.41 -2.40
CA ARG A 239 8.98 -5.48 -2.75
C ARG A 239 8.65 -5.18 -4.21
N ASN A 240 9.63 -4.91 -5.07
CA ASN A 240 9.40 -4.83 -6.50
C ASN A 240 9.11 -6.23 -7.04
N SER A 241 8.04 -6.38 -7.82
CA SER A 241 7.67 -7.67 -8.40
C SER A 241 8.66 -8.10 -9.49
N THR A 242 9.16 -7.16 -10.29
CA THR A 242 9.99 -7.42 -11.48
C THR A 242 11.19 -6.48 -11.56
N LEU A 243 12.33 -6.99 -12.04
CA LEU A 243 13.53 -6.21 -12.30
C LEU A 243 13.76 -6.05 -13.80
N LEU A 244 13.84 -4.80 -14.28
CA LEU A 244 14.16 -4.48 -15.66
C LEU A 244 15.64 -4.12 -15.78
N PHE A 245 16.43 -5.06 -16.31
CA PHE A 245 17.83 -4.85 -16.62
C PHE A 245 17.98 -4.07 -17.92
N MET A 246 18.74 -3.01 -17.90
CA MET A 246 18.95 -2.12 -19.05
C MET A 246 20.43 -2.14 -19.44
N VAL A 247 20.72 -2.67 -20.63
CA VAL A 247 22.06 -2.75 -21.20
C VAL A 247 22.08 -2.09 -22.58
N PRO A 248 22.99 -1.13 -22.83
CA PRO A 248 23.06 -0.46 -24.12
C PRO A 248 23.53 -1.43 -25.23
N ALA A 249 22.92 -1.33 -26.41
CA ALA A 249 23.30 -2.15 -27.59
C ALA A 249 24.73 -1.86 -28.13
N ASN A 250 25.25 -0.66 -27.84
CA ASN A 250 26.55 -0.20 -28.29
C ASN A 250 27.71 -0.61 -27.36
N THR A 251 27.49 -1.60 -26.46
CA THR A 251 28.53 -2.17 -25.62
C THR A 251 29.30 -3.29 -26.36
N GLU A 252 30.49 -3.60 -25.90
CA GLU A 252 31.30 -4.68 -26.49
C GLU A 252 30.67 -6.06 -26.32
N ASP A 253 30.02 -6.31 -25.18
CA ASP A 253 29.35 -7.58 -24.86
C ASP A 253 28.18 -7.38 -23.91
N VAL A 254 26.99 -7.39 -24.48
CA VAL A 254 25.70 -7.23 -23.74
C VAL A 254 25.51 -8.30 -22.68
N LYS A 255 25.90 -9.55 -22.97
CA LYS A 255 25.77 -10.65 -22.02
C LYS A 255 26.70 -10.47 -20.81
N LYS A 256 27.94 -10.09 -21.06
CA LYS A 256 28.92 -9.84 -19.99
C LYS A 256 28.47 -8.71 -19.06
N GLU A 257 27.97 -7.62 -19.63
CA GLU A 257 27.39 -6.51 -18.81
C GLU A 257 26.20 -6.97 -17.99
N TYR A 258 25.28 -7.73 -18.56
CA TYR A 258 24.17 -8.32 -17.84
C TYR A 258 24.62 -9.21 -16.68
N ASP A 259 25.62 -10.07 -16.91
CA ASP A 259 26.17 -10.96 -15.88
C ASP A 259 26.86 -10.19 -14.75
N ILE A 260 27.54 -9.08 -15.06
CA ILE A 260 28.13 -8.18 -14.05
C ILE A 260 27.02 -7.56 -13.18
N LEU A 261 25.98 -6.98 -13.80
CA LEU A 261 24.86 -6.41 -13.10
C LEU A 261 24.16 -7.42 -12.17
N LEU A 262 24.00 -8.64 -12.67
CA LEU A 262 23.40 -9.73 -11.92
C LEU A 262 24.24 -10.11 -10.69
N ASN A 263 25.56 -10.20 -10.85
CA ASN A 263 26.49 -10.52 -9.76
C ASN A 263 26.54 -9.41 -8.70
N GLU A 264 26.44 -8.15 -9.10
CA GLU A 264 26.39 -7.03 -8.17
C GLU A 264 25.09 -7.04 -7.35
N LEU A 265 23.93 -7.26 -7.99
CA LEU A 265 22.67 -7.45 -7.31
C LEU A 265 22.72 -8.60 -6.31
N LYS A 266 23.30 -9.73 -6.68
CA LYS A 266 23.48 -10.90 -5.81
C LYS A 266 24.34 -10.60 -4.59
N LYS A 267 25.42 -9.82 -4.76
CA LYS A 267 26.27 -9.39 -3.63
C LYS A 267 25.54 -8.45 -2.70
N TYR A 268 24.64 -7.66 -3.26
CA TYR A 268 23.90 -6.66 -2.55
C TYR A 268 22.74 -7.27 -1.71
N ASN A 269 21.84 -8.02 -2.33
CA ASN A 269 20.83 -8.83 -1.68
C ASN A 269 20.54 -10.09 -2.50
N PRO A 270 20.88 -11.29 -1.98
CA PRO A 270 20.61 -12.56 -2.66
C PRO A 270 19.11 -12.78 -2.97
N GLU A 271 18.17 -12.25 -2.16
CA GLU A 271 16.74 -12.42 -2.34
C GLU A 271 16.20 -11.75 -3.62
N LEU A 272 16.92 -10.74 -4.14
CA LEU A 272 16.60 -10.12 -5.43
C LEU A 272 16.79 -11.09 -6.61
N MET A 273 17.47 -12.20 -6.39
CA MET A 273 17.68 -13.22 -7.42
C MET A 273 16.45 -14.09 -7.67
N ASP A 274 15.49 -14.10 -6.75
CA ASP A 274 14.25 -14.88 -6.87
C ASP A 274 13.16 -14.13 -7.66
N LYS A 275 13.41 -12.85 -7.97
CA LYS A 275 12.46 -12.01 -8.70
C LYS A 275 12.46 -12.27 -10.21
N ASP A 276 11.30 -12.04 -10.82
CA ASP A 276 11.17 -12.03 -12.28
C ASP A 276 12.07 -10.94 -12.90
N ARG A 277 12.65 -11.27 -14.04
CA ARG A 277 13.65 -10.44 -14.72
C ARG A 277 13.35 -10.28 -16.18
N ILE A 278 13.48 -9.04 -16.66
CA ILE A 278 13.37 -8.67 -18.07
C ILE A 278 14.67 -7.97 -18.46
N LEU A 279 15.17 -8.24 -19.66
CA LEU A 279 16.35 -7.59 -20.23
C LEU A 279 15.94 -6.65 -21.36
N ALA A 280 16.11 -5.35 -21.17
CA ALA A 280 15.95 -4.35 -22.23
C ALA A 280 17.32 -3.98 -22.82
N ILE A 281 17.50 -4.26 -24.10
CA ILE A 281 18.64 -3.79 -24.85
C ILE A 281 18.32 -2.39 -25.37
N THR A 282 19.02 -1.39 -24.82
CA THR A 282 18.72 0.03 -25.07
C THR A 282 19.58 0.62 -26.16
N LYS A 283 19.23 1.83 -26.65
CA LYS A 283 19.97 2.58 -27.67
C LYS A 283 20.14 1.79 -28.97
N CYS A 284 19.13 1.04 -29.39
CA CYS A 284 19.17 0.27 -30.62
C CYS A 284 19.26 1.14 -31.87
N ASP A 285 18.94 2.41 -31.76
CA ASP A 285 19.14 3.44 -32.82
C ASP A 285 20.60 3.74 -33.15
N LEU A 286 21.55 3.32 -32.30
CA LEU A 286 22.99 3.56 -32.49
C LEU A 286 23.72 2.39 -33.16
N VAL A 287 23.03 1.28 -33.44
CA VAL A 287 23.60 0.06 -34.00
C VAL A 287 22.84 -0.39 -35.24
N ASP A 288 23.50 -1.12 -36.12
CA ASP A 288 22.90 -1.68 -37.33
C ASP A 288 22.16 -2.99 -37.07
N ASP A 289 21.32 -3.40 -38.03
CA ASP A 289 20.51 -4.62 -37.94
C ASP A 289 21.32 -5.90 -37.81
N ASP A 290 22.54 -5.91 -38.33
CA ASP A 290 23.41 -7.09 -38.26
C ASP A 290 24.00 -7.25 -36.85
N THR A 291 24.36 -6.14 -36.21
CA THR A 291 24.77 -6.13 -34.81
C THR A 291 23.60 -6.60 -33.89
N ILE A 292 22.38 -6.16 -34.17
CA ILE A 292 21.19 -6.60 -33.42
C ILE A 292 20.99 -8.11 -33.57
N LYS A 293 21.15 -8.67 -34.78
CA LYS A 293 21.04 -10.11 -35.01
C LYS A 293 22.14 -10.89 -34.28
N ASP A 294 23.32 -10.32 -34.19
CA ASP A 294 24.43 -10.95 -33.47
C ASP A 294 24.27 -10.93 -31.96
N ILE A 295 23.84 -9.80 -31.40
CA ILE A 295 23.45 -9.69 -29.99
C ILE A 295 22.41 -10.76 -29.65
N LYS A 296 21.34 -10.92 -30.45
CA LYS A 296 20.27 -11.91 -30.22
C LYS A 296 20.80 -13.34 -30.06
N LYS A 297 21.87 -13.73 -30.74
CA LYS A 297 22.43 -15.08 -30.63
C LYS A 297 23.10 -15.34 -29.28
N HIS A 298 23.62 -14.30 -28.64
CA HIS A 298 24.39 -14.38 -27.39
C HIS A 298 23.61 -14.09 -26.14
N LEU A 299 22.33 -13.68 -26.27
CA LEU A 299 21.46 -13.38 -25.13
C LEU A 299 21.11 -14.61 -24.29
N PRO A 300 20.88 -14.45 -22.98
CA PRO A 300 20.45 -15.53 -22.09
C PRO A 300 19.06 -16.07 -22.49
N LYS A 301 18.98 -17.34 -22.90
CA LYS A 301 17.76 -17.97 -23.44
C LYS A 301 16.56 -18.02 -22.48
N LYS A 302 16.80 -17.90 -21.17
CA LYS A 302 15.76 -18.01 -20.14
C LYS A 302 15.20 -16.65 -19.66
N VAL A 303 15.78 -15.55 -20.12
CA VAL A 303 15.34 -14.21 -19.70
C VAL A 303 14.57 -13.57 -20.85
N PRO A 304 13.32 -13.16 -20.63
CA PRO A 304 12.57 -12.36 -21.60
C PRO A 304 13.38 -11.11 -21.97
N HIS A 305 13.44 -10.77 -23.25
CA HIS A 305 14.23 -9.63 -23.69
C HIS A 305 13.52 -8.83 -24.77
N VAL A 306 13.81 -7.53 -24.82
CA VAL A 306 13.28 -6.60 -25.81
C VAL A 306 14.34 -5.60 -26.24
N PHE A 307 14.32 -5.20 -27.51
CA PHE A 307 15.19 -4.16 -28.06
C PHE A 307 14.44 -2.85 -28.12
N ILE A 308 15.00 -1.80 -27.51
CA ILE A 308 14.35 -0.51 -27.40
C ILE A 308 15.26 0.65 -27.79
N SER A 309 14.63 1.70 -28.31
CA SER A 309 15.21 3.04 -28.34
C SER A 309 14.22 4.03 -27.72
N SER A 310 14.58 4.55 -26.55
CA SER A 310 13.74 5.56 -25.88
C SER A 310 13.70 6.87 -26.68
N VAL A 311 14.76 7.23 -27.40
CA VAL A 311 14.86 8.45 -28.22
C VAL A 311 14.03 8.31 -29.48
N ALA A 312 14.14 7.17 -30.17
CA ALA A 312 13.38 6.89 -31.40
C ALA A 312 11.97 6.32 -31.10
N GLN A 313 11.60 6.12 -29.84
CA GLN A 313 10.34 5.51 -29.39
C GLN A 313 10.05 4.13 -30.02
N GLN A 314 11.11 3.37 -30.30
CA GLN A 314 11.00 2.03 -30.87
C GLN A 314 11.01 0.96 -29.77
N GLY A 315 10.18 -0.08 -29.92
CA GLY A 315 10.09 -1.20 -28.96
C GLY A 315 9.48 -0.84 -27.59
N ILE A 316 8.94 0.36 -27.42
CA ILE A 316 8.41 0.84 -26.12
C ILE A 316 7.09 0.13 -25.77
N ASP A 317 6.20 -0.04 -26.75
CA ASP A 317 4.92 -0.74 -26.51
C ASP A 317 5.13 -2.22 -26.26
N GLU A 318 6.05 -2.87 -26.99
CA GLU A 318 6.48 -4.25 -26.74
C GLU A 318 7.09 -4.43 -25.33
N LEU A 319 7.89 -3.45 -24.89
CA LEU A 319 8.41 -3.45 -23.52
C LEU A 319 7.27 -3.37 -22.48
N LYS A 320 6.29 -2.50 -22.68
CA LYS A 320 5.13 -2.38 -21.78
C LYS A 320 4.31 -3.66 -21.74
N ASP A 321 4.07 -4.28 -22.91
CA ASP A 321 3.37 -5.55 -23.02
C ASP A 321 4.12 -6.67 -22.26
N LEU A 322 5.43 -6.75 -22.44
CA LEU A 322 6.26 -7.75 -21.77
C LEU A 322 6.29 -7.57 -20.25
N ILE A 323 6.39 -6.33 -19.78
CA ILE A 323 6.32 -6.01 -18.36
C ILE A 323 4.96 -6.41 -17.80
N TRP A 324 3.87 -6.02 -18.46
CA TRP A 324 2.52 -6.32 -17.99
C TRP A 324 2.27 -7.83 -17.89
N LEU A 325 2.65 -8.60 -18.89
CA LEU A 325 2.56 -10.07 -18.87
C LEU A 325 3.39 -10.68 -17.74
N THR A 326 4.56 -10.11 -17.43
CA THR A 326 5.40 -10.62 -16.37
C THR A 326 4.83 -10.31 -14.98
N LEU A 327 4.23 -9.13 -14.79
CA LEU A 327 3.59 -8.73 -13.53
C LEU A 327 2.34 -9.54 -13.20
N ASN A 328 1.57 -9.96 -14.23
CA ASN A 328 0.29 -10.65 -14.05
C ASN A 328 0.35 -12.15 -14.37
N LYS A 329 1.51 -12.77 -14.37
CA LYS A 329 1.66 -14.21 -14.63
C LYS A 329 0.83 -15.10 -13.70
N ASN A 330 0.68 -14.68 -12.44
CA ASN A 330 -0.01 -15.48 -11.43
C ASN A 330 -1.54 -15.34 -11.50
N ASP A 331 -2.05 -14.25 -12.09
CA ASP A 331 -3.50 -14.01 -12.18
C ASP A 331 -4.15 -14.87 -13.28
N GLU A 332 -3.38 -15.37 -14.27
CA GLU A 332 -3.88 -16.24 -15.33
C GLU A 332 -3.92 -17.73 -14.94
N GLU A 333 -3.28 -18.15 -13.84
CA GLU A 333 -3.31 -19.53 -13.36
C GLU A 333 -4.50 -19.83 -12.41
N GLU A 334 -5.24 -18.83 -11.94
CA GLU A 334 -6.43 -19.02 -11.08
C GLU A 334 -7.76 -19.08 -11.84
N ASP A 335 -7.79 -18.84 -13.14
CA ASP A 335 -9.00 -18.86 -13.97
C ASP A 335 -9.21 -20.19 -14.77
N TRP A 336 -8.58 -21.30 -14.31
CA TRP A 336 -8.80 -22.64 -14.92
C TRP A 336 -9.22 -23.69 -13.88
#